data_899387340750256e376e9b0a8a8aa5d9
#
_entry.id   899387340750256e376e9b0a8a8aa5d9
#
_cell.length_a   1.000
_cell.length_b   1.000
_cell.length_c   1.000
_cell.angle_alpha   90.00
_cell.angle_beta   90.00
_cell.angle_gamma   90.00
#
_symmetry.space_group_name_H-M   'P 1'
#
loop_
_entity.id
_entity.type
_entity.pdbx_description
1 polymer ?
#
loop_
_entity_poly.entity_id
_entity_poly.type
_entity_poly.pdbx_seq_one_letter_code
_entity_poly.pdbx_strand_id
1 'polypeptide(L)'
;TFHRYRLEEPQKIKKPQRIFVVSMGDLFGPWVPDEWIVSVFDACKKAPQHKYMFLTKFPERYADLAYEGLLPSLDNFWYGQSASSGRVQAFLGPYHQFLSAEPLFDVVDPWGFELVIIGAETGNRKGKITPTEDMVFSTVDNSMCRVFMKDSLVPIIGEERMLRRMPKELEA
;
A
#
# COMPACT_ATOMS: atom_id res chain seq x y z
N THR A 1 -15.74 9.53 -10.09
CA THR A 1 -16.89 10.11 -9.35
C THR A 1 -16.66 9.99 -7.86
N PHE A 2 -16.88 11.07 -7.09
CA PHE A 2 -16.73 11.08 -5.63
C PHE A 2 -18.08 10.77 -4.96
N HIS A 3 -18.12 9.69 -4.19
CA HIS A 3 -19.34 9.19 -3.55
C HIS A 3 -19.40 9.62 -2.07
N ARG A 4 -19.85 10.83 -1.79
CA ARG A 4 -19.87 11.41 -0.43
C ARG A 4 -20.58 10.54 0.61
N TYR A 5 -21.64 9.80 0.22
CA TYR A 5 -22.40 8.93 1.12
C TYR A 5 -21.55 7.76 1.68
N ARG A 6 -20.45 7.40 1.00
CA ARG A 6 -19.55 6.34 1.47
C ARG A 6 -18.58 6.79 2.56
N LEU A 7 -18.44 8.09 2.81
CA LEU A 7 -17.56 8.62 3.85
C LEU A 7 -17.96 8.18 5.27
N GLU A 8 -19.22 7.76 5.46
CA GLU A 8 -19.70 7.26 6.75
C GLU A 8 -19.47 5.76 6.95
N GLU A 9 -19.04 5.01 5.92
CA GLU A 9 -18.91 3.56 5.99
C GLU A 9 -17.93 3.10 7.07
N PRO A 10 -16.74 3.70 7.26
CA PRO A 10 -15.82 3.27 8.30
C PRO A 10 -16.43 3.35 9.70
N GLN A 11 -17.24 4.37 9.99
CA GLN A 11 -17.86 4.59 11.30
C GLN A 11 -18.92 3.54 11.64
N LYS A 12 -19.53 2.91 10.63
CA LYS A 12 -20.56 1.86 10.78
C LYS A 12 -19.93 0.52 11.20
N ILE A 13 -18.64 0.33 10.92
CA ILE A 13 -17.91 -0.89 11.25
C ILE A 13 -17.36 -0.76 12.67
N LYS A 14 -17.93 -1.53 13.61
CA LYS A 14 -17.55 -1.43 15.04
C LYS A 14 -16.29 -2.21 15.39
N LYS A 15 -16.11 -3.36 14.75
CA LYS A 15 -14.92 -4.21 14.99
C LYS A 15 -13.70 -3.58 14.29
N PRO A 16 -12.55 -3.42 14.97
CA PRO A 16 -11.31 -2.98 14.33
C PRO A 16 -10.99 -3.79 13.07
N GLN A 17 -10.58 -3.11 12.02
CA GLN A 17 -10.23 -3.73 10.75
C GLN A 17 -9.06 -2.97 10.10
N ARG A 18 -8.35 -3.67 9.23
CA ARG A 18 -7.42 -3.10 8.28
C ARG A 18 -8.19 -2.78 7.00
N ILE A 19 -8.29 -1.50 6.68
CA ILE A 19 -9.07 -0.99 5.54
C ILE A 19 -8.12 -0.51 4.45
N PHE A 20 -8.21 -1.13 3.28
CA PHE A 20 -7.53 -0.66 2.07
C PHE A 20 -8.41 0.41 1.40
N VAL A 21 -7.96 1.66 1.46
CA VAL A 21 -8.78 2.81 1.05
C VAL A 21 -8.77 2.96 -0.47
N VAL A 22 -9.97 3.06 -1.09
CA VAL A 22 -10.15 3.25 -2.53
C VAL A 22 -9.43 2.18 -3.37
N SER A 23 -9.63 0.90 -3.04
CA SER A 23 -8.98 -0.24 -3.69
C SER A 23 -9.26 -0.37 -5.21
N MET A 24 -10.32 0.24 -5.72
CA MET A 24 -10.72 0.20 -7.13
C MET A 24 -10.38 1.48 -7.91
N GLY A 25 -9.56 2.34 -7.33
CA GLY A 25 -9.12 3.60 -7.95
C GLY A 25 -7.83 4.08 -7.32
N ASP A 26 -7.42 5.30 -7.69
CA ASP A 26 -6.29 5.98 -7.07
C ASP A 26 -6.76 7.31 -6.49
N LEU A 27 -6.75 7.41 -5.15
CA LEU A 27 -7.18 8.61 -4.43
C LEU A 27 -6.23 9.79 -4.65
N PHE A 28 -4.98 9.49 -4.97
CA PHE A 28 -3.90 10.49 -5.10
C PHE A 28 -3.54 10.78 -6.58
N GLY A 29 -4.38 10.34 -7.51
CA GLY A 29 -4.20 10.70 -8.91
C GLY A 29 -4.25 12.22 -9.13
N PRO A 30 -3.50 12.78 -10.10
CA PRO A 30 -3.41 14.23 -10.32
C PRO A 30 -4.74 14.89 -10.70
N TRP A 31 -5.73 14.08 -11.05
CA TRP A 31 -7.10 14.52 -11.36
C TRP A 31 -8.03 14.57 -10.14
N VAL A 32 -7.56 14.18 -8.94
CA VAL A 32 -8.37 14.16 -7.71
C VAL A 32 -8.16 15.47 -6.96
N PRO A 33 -9.22 16.26 -6.72
CA PRO A 33 -9.12 17.49 -5.94
C PRO A 33 -8.71 17.22 -4.49
N ASP A 34 -7.93 18.13 -3.90
CA ASP A 34 -7.44 18.02 -2.53
C ASP A 34 -8.57 17.93 -1.51
N GLU A 35 -9.64 18.68 -1.72
CA GLU A 35 -10.80 18.63 -0.84
C GLU A 35 -11.46 17.25 -0.75
N TRP A 36 -11.33 16.41 -1.80
CA TRP A 36 -11.82 15.03 -1.76
C TRP A 36 -10.90 14.15 -0.93
N ILE A 37 -9.60 14.32 -1.08
CA ILE A 37 -8.58 13.60 -0.30
C ILE A 37 -8.73 13.93 1.18
N VAL A 38 -8.83 15.21 1.52
CA VAL A 38 -9.04 15.67 2.91
C VAL A 38 -10.35 15.13 3.48
N SER A 39 -11.43 15.11 2.70
CA SER A 39 -12.72 14.55 3.13
C SER A 39 -12.60 13.05 3.48
N VAL A 40 -11.79 12.29 2.74
CA VAL A 40 -11.51 10.87 3.03
C VAL A 40 -10.69 10.74 4.31
N PHE A 41 -9.64 11.55 4.49
CA PHE A 41 -8.87 11.54 5.74
C PHE A 41 -9.74 11.85 6.96
N ASP A 42 -10.62 12.84 6.84
CA ASP A 42 -11.52 13.21 7.94
C ASP A 42 -12.55 12.12 8.27
N ALA A 43 -13.00 11.39 7.25
CA ALA A 43 -13.83 10.21 7.46
C ALA A 43 -13.08 9.09 8.21
N CYS A 44 -11.82 8.85 7.86
CA CYS A 44 -10.94 7.88 8.53
C CYS A 44 -10.64 8.30 9.99
N LYS A 45 -10.35 9.58 10.24
CA LYS A 45 -10.12 10.12 11.58
C LYS A 45 -11.33 9.92 12.52
N LYS A 46 -12.56 9.95 12.00
CA LYS A 46 -13.80 9.70 12.75
C LYS A 46 -14.00 8.25 13.15
N ALA A 47 -13.21 7.32 12.64
CA ALA A 47 -13.23 5.89 12.97
C ALA A 47 -11.81 5.39 13.31
N PRO A 48 -11.20 5.89 14.41
CA PRO A 48 -9.79 5.65 14.74
C PRO A 48 -9.47 4.21 15.13
N GLN A 49 -10.49 3.37 15.36
CA GLN A 49 -10.32 1.95 15.67
C GLN A 49 -9.76 1.14 14.49
N HIS A 50 -9.82 1.66 13.27
CA HIS A 50 -9.33 0.97 12.07
C HIS A 50 -7.90 1.36 11.72
N LYS A 51 -7.21 0.48 10.99
CA LYS A 51 -5.94 0.76 10.32
C LYS A 51 -6.22 1.04 8.84
N TYR A 52 -5.72 2.15 8.33
CA TYR A 52 -6.00 2.61 6.98
C TYR A 52 -4.75 2.48 6.10
N MET A 53 -4.88 1.80 4.99
CA MET A 53 -3.82 1.66 4.00
C MET A 53 -4.22 2.41 2.72
N PHE A 54 -3.46 3.44 2.40
CA PHE A 54 -3.61 4.24 1.19
C PHE A 54 -2.56 3.81 0.18
N LEU A 55 -2.92 3.52 -1.04
CA LEU A 55 -1.97 3.11 -2.09
C LEU A 55 -2.12 4.01 -3.31
N THR A 56 -0.99 4.43 -3.89
CA THR A 56 -0.98 5.23 -5.11
C THR A 56 0.14 4.83 -6.07
N LYS A 57 -0.05 5.17 -7.34
CA LYS A 57 0.99 5.19 -8.38
C LYS A 57 1.63 6.58 -8.56
N PHE A 58 1.16 7.56 -7.79
CA PHE A 58 1.59 8.97 -7.84
C PHE A 58 2.13 9.39 -6.45
N PRO A 59 3.27 8.82 -6.00
CA PRO A 59 3.79 9.06 -4.65
C PRO A 59 4.22 10.50 -4.39
N GLU A 60 4.55 11.25 -5.44
CA GLU A 60 4.83 12.69 -5.36
C GLU A 60 3.69 13.48 -4.73
N ARG A 61 2.46 13.01 -4.91
CA ARG A 61 1.27 13.64 -4.32
C ARG A 61 1.27 13.61 -2.78
N TYR A 62 1.88 12.61 -2.18
CA TYR A 62 2.07 12.59 -0.72
C TYR A 62 2.99 13.71 -0.25
N ALA A 63 4.08 13.98 -1.00
CA ALA A 63 5.00 15.04 -0.67
C ALA A 63 4.35 16.42 -0.81
N ASP A 64 3.54 16.63 -1.84
CA ASP A 64 2.78 17.87 -2.04
C ASP A 64 1.81 18.12 -0.88
N LEU A 65 0.98 17.12 -0.54
CA LEU A 65 0.03 17.21 0.58
C LEU A 65 0.73 17.37 1.94
N ALA A 66 1.90 16.77 2.12
CA ALA A 66 2.70 16.94 3.34
C ALA A 66 3.26 18.36 3.43
N TYR A 67 3.75 18.92 2.32
CA TYR A 67 4.25 20.30 2.26
C TYR A 67 3.15 21.32 2.58
N GLU A 68 1.92 21.06 2.12
CA GLU A 68 0.75 21.89 2.41
C GLU A 68 0.14 21.66 3.81
N GLY A 69 0.66 20.70 4.57
CA GLY A 69 0.13 20.35 5.90
C GLY A 69 -1.20 19.61 5.86
N LEU A 70 -1.55 19.04 4.72
CA LEU A 70 -2.81 18.32 4.49
C LEU A 70 -2.69 16.81 4.70
N LEU A 71 -1.47 16.25 4.72
CA LEU A 71 -1.23 14.82 4.92
C LEU A 71 -1.17 14.48 6.42
N PRO A 72 -2.14 13.72 6.98
CA PRO A 72 -2.11 13.38 8.41
C PRO A 72 -0.96 12.42 8.77
N SER A 73 -0.24 12.71 9.86
CA SER A 73 0.72 11.78 10.47
C SER A 73 0.05 11.13 11.69
N LEU A 74 -0.52 9.93 11.49
CA LEU A 74 -1.26 9.18 12.51
C LEU A 74 -0.81 7.72 12.51
N ASP A 75 -0.70 7.10 13.69
CA ASP A 75 -0.22 5.71 13.87
C ASP A 75 -1.07 4.64 13.16
N ASN A 76 -2.29 5.00 12.81
CA ASN A 76 -3.19 4.09 12.10
C ASN A 76 -3.32 4.40 10.61
N PHE A 77 -2.53 5.34 10.06
CA PHE A 77 -2.49 5.68 8.64
C PHE A 77 -1.19 5.21 8.00
N TRP A 78 -1.30 4.41 6.95
CA TRP A 78 -0.19 3.85 6.20
C TRP A 78 -0.24 4.28 4.75
N TYR A 79 0.83 4.90 4.27
CA TYR A 79 0.92 5.45 2.92
C TYR A 79 1.77 4.56 2.03
N GLY A 80 1.18 4.03 0.98
CA GLY A 80 1.79 3.07 0.10
C GLY A 80 2.10 3.61 -1.29
N GLN A 81 3.20 3.12 -1.83
CA GLN A 81 3.56 3.33 -3.24
C GLN A 81 3.44 2.01 -3.99
N SER A 82 3.03 2.07 -5.26
CA SER A 82 2.99 0.92 -6.15
C SER A 82 4.20 0.96 -7.09
N ALA A 83 4.97 -0.12 -7.14
CA ALA A 83 6.05 -0.27 -8.10
C ALA A 83 6.15 -1.75 -8.53
N SER A 84 6.65 -1.98 -9.76
CA SER A 84 6.76 -3.33 -10.32
C SER A 84 8.21 -3.75 -10.59
N SER A 85 9.16 -2.82 -10.47
CA SER A 85 10.59 -3.02 -10.73
C SER A 85 11.42 -1.84 -10.26
N GLY A 86 12.73 -2.04 -10.13
CA GLY A 86 13.72 -0.98 -9.91
C GLY A 86 13.80 -0.45 -8.50
N ARG A 87 14.58 0.61 -8.32
CA ARG A 87 14.78 1.25 -7.02
C ARG A 87 13.64 2.18 -6.68
N VAL A 88 13.11 2.04 -5.48
CA VAL A 88 11.97 2.82 -4.97
C VAL A 88 12.29 3.36 -3.59
N GLN A 89 12.07 4.64 -3.38
CA GLN A 89 12.35 5.29 -2.11
C GLN A 89 11.07 5.83 -1.48
N ALA A 90 10.91 5.62 -0.18
CA ALA A 90 9.87 6.24 0.61
C ALA A 90 10.05 7.78 0.65
N PHE A 91 8.96 8.53 0.71
CA PHE A 91 9.04 9.98 0.87
C PHE A 91 9.42 10.35 2.32
N LEU A 92 10.00 11.54 2.50
CA LEU A 92 10.49 11.97 3.82
C LEU A 92 9.34 12.42 4.73
N GLY A 93 9.44 12.10 6.01
CA GLY A 93 8.53 12.56 7.05
C GLY A 93 8.17 11.48 8.08
N PRO A 94 7.41 11.85 9.12
CA PRO A 94 7.02 10.95 10.20
C PRO A 94 5.77 10.14 9.82
N TYR A 95 5.84 9.41 8.72
CA TYR A 95 4.72 8.65 8.16
C TYR A 95 5.03 7.17 8.10
N HIS A 96 4.08 6.31 8.49
CA HIS A 96 4.18 4.89 8.21
C HIS A 96 4.04 4.64 6.71
N GLN A 97 5.00 3.93 6.13
CA GLN A 97 5.05 3.74 4.69
C GLN A 97 5.25 2.28 4.29
N PHE A 98 4.54 1.87 3.26
CA PHE A 98 4.69 0.55 2.66
C PHE A 98 4.87 0.62 1.14
N LEU A 99 5.52 -0.40 0.59
CA LEU A 99 5.63 -0.61 -0.84
C LEU A 99 4.75 -1.79 -1.26
N SER A 100 3.98 -1.63 -2.33
CA SER A 100 3.28 -2.71 -3.02
C SER A 100 4.02 -3.05 -4.30
N ALA A 101 4.82 -4.11 -4.27
CA ALA A 101 5.49 -4.69 -5.43
C ALA A 101 4.57 -5.74 -6.08
N GLU A 102 3.43 -5.29 -6.60
CA GLU A 102 2.39 -6.13 -7.20
C GLU A 102 1.72 -5.40 -8.38
N PRO A 103 1.79 -6.00 -9.58
CA PRO A 103 2.55 -7.20 -9.92
C PRO A 103 4.06 -6.95 -9.94
N LEU A 104 4.84 -7.94 -9.46
CA LEU A 104 6.29 -7.92 -9.58
C LEU A 104 6.69 -8.30 -11.01
N PHE A 105 7.33 -7.38 -11.73
CA PHE A 105 7.78 -7.60 -13.11
C PHE A 105 9.30 -7.78 -13.22
N ASP A 106 10.04 -7.24 -12.25
CA ASP A 106 11.47 -7.37 -12.09
C ASP A 106 11.84 -7.13 -10.64
N VAL A 107 13.11 -7.27 -10.27
CA VAL A 107 13.62 -7.02 -8.93
C VAL A 107 13.32 -5.59 -8.49
N VAL A 108 12.82 -5.46 -7.26
CA VAL A 108 12.60 -4.18 -6.60
C VAL A 108 13.65 -3.97 -5.51
N ASP A 109 14.19 -2.76 -5.40
CA ASP A 109 15.12 -2.32 -4.36
C ASP A 109 14.44 -1.21 -3.51
N PRO A 110 13.75 -1.59 -2.40
CA PRO A 110 12.96 -0.66 -1.59
C PRO A 110 13.79 0.02 -0.51
N TRP A 111 13.69 1.36 -0.42
CA TRP A 111 14.40 2.15 0.59
C TRP A 111 13.45 2.94 1.47
N GLY A 112 13.64 2.84 2.80
CA GLY A 112 12.91 3.66 3.76
C GLY A 112 11.48 3.21 4.07
N PHE A 113 11.04 2.06 3.55
CA PHE A 113 9.74 1.47 3.86
C PHE A 113 9.79 0.62 5.13
N GLU A 114 8.65 0.50 5.82
CA GLU A 114 8.46 -0.35 6.99
C GLU A 114 7.88 -1.73 6.61
N LEU A 115 7.25 -1.80 5.43
CA LEU A 115 6.64 -3.02 4.90
C LEU A 115 6.77 -3.05 3.38
N VAL A 116 7.14 -4.22 2.84
CA VAL A 116 7.05 -4.52 1.41
C VAL A 116 6.05 -5.65 1.20
N ILE A 117 5.05 -5.42 0.35
CA ILE A 117 4.07 -6.43 -0.06
C ILE A 117 4.45 -6.89 -1.46
N ILE A 118 4.72 -8.18 -1.64
CA ILE A 118 5.12 -8.76 -2.92
C ILE A 118 4.01 -9.66 -3.45
N GLY A 119 3.68 -9.52 -4.72
CA GLY A 119 2.68 -10.36 -5.38
C GLY A 119 2.89 -10.50 -6.88
N ALA A 120 2.43 -11.64 -7.43
CA ALA A 120 2.37 -11.86 -8.86
C ALA A 120 1.08 -11.28 -9.45
N GLU A 121 1.10 -11.01 -10.75
CA GLU A 121 -0.10 -10.62 -11.49
C GLU A 121 -1.19 -11.69 -11.38
N THR A 122 -2.39 -11.29 -11.00
CA THR A 122 -3.57 -12.16 -10.92
C THR A 122 -4.50 -11.95 -12.12
N GLY A 123 -5.49 -12.84 -12.29
CA GLY A 123 -6.45 -12.77 -13.40
C GLY A 123 -5.96 -13.47 -14.67
N ASN A 124 -6.73 -13.32 -15.76
CA ASN A 124 -6.59 -14.09 -17.00
C ASN A 124 -6.08 -13.25 -18.19
N ARG A 125 -5.33 -12.18 -17.93
CA ARG A 125 -4.79 -11.33 -18.99
C ARG A 125 -3.86 -12.14 -19.89
N LYS A 126 -4.05 -12.07 -21.21
CA LYS A 126 -3.13 -12.65 -22.19
C LYS A 126 -1.76 -11.95 -22.10
N GLY A 127 -0.70 -12.74 -22.02
CA GLY A 127 0.67 -12.21 -21.85
C GLY A 127 0.97 -11.71 -20.43
N LYS A 128 0.29 -12.27 -19.44
CA LYS A 128 0.57 -12.06 -18.02
C LYS A 128 2.04 -12.38 -17.71
N ILE A 129 2.69 -11.49 -16.96
CA ILE A 129 4.07 -11.68 -16.49
C ILE A 129 4.02 -12.43 -15.16
N THR A 130 4.76 -13.53 -15.10
CA THR A 130 4.97 -14.29 -13.86
C THR A 130 6.40 -14.03 -13.39
N PRO A 131 6.61 -13.53 -12.17
CA PRO A 131 7.96 -13.33 -11.65
C PRO A 131 8.67 -14.68 -11.48
N THR A 132 10.00 -14.67 -11.60
CA THR A 132 10.82 -15.83 -11.25
C THR A 132 11.05 -15.90 -9.75
N GLU A 133 11.46 -17.08 -9.25
CA GLU A 133 11.89 -17.22 -7.85
C GLU A 133 13.02 -16.24 -7.51
N ASP A 134 14.01 -16.08 -8.39
CA ASP A 134 15.14 -15.18 -8.22
C ASP A 134 14.69 -13.72 -8.06
N MET A 135 13.72 -13.26 -8.84
CA MET A 135 13.16 -11.91 -8.70
C MET A 135 12.51 -11.72 -7.33
N VAL A 136 11.73 -12.71 -6.88
CA VAL A 136 11.07 -12.65 -5.57
C VAL A 136 12.09 -12.58 -4.44
N PHE A 137 13.07 -13.50 -4.41
CA PHE A 137 14.04 -13.55 -3.33
C PHE A 137 15.06 -12.41 -3.40
N SER A 138 15.47 -11.95 -4.57
CA SER A 138 16.30 -10.75 -4.69
C SER A 138 15.57 -9.51 -4.17
N THR A 139 14.26 -9.39 -4.39
CA THR A 139 13.45 -8.30 -3.81
C THR A 139 13.38 -8.42 -2.29
N VAL A 140 13.25 -9.64 -1.74
CA VAL A 140 13.30 -9.88 -0.28
C VAL A 140 14.65 -9.48 0.30
N ASP A 141 15.74 -9.91 -0.32
CA ASP A 141 17.11 -9.65 0.14
C ASP A 141 17.46 -8.15 0.12
N ASN A 142 16.91 -7.41 -0.85
CA ASN A 142 17.03 -5.96 -0.92
C ASN A 142 16.15 -5.24 0.13
N SER A 143 15.16 -5.94 0.71
CA SER A 143 14.22 -5.35 1.66
C SER A 143 14.79 -5.35 3.07
N MET A 144 15.13 -4.18 3.61
CA MET A 144 15.63 -4.01 4.98
C MET A 144 14.50 -3.88 6.02
N CYS A 145 13.28 -4.32 5.67
CA CYS A 145 12.08 -4.17 6.47
C CYS A 145 11.24 -5.46 6.48
N ARG A 146 10.01 -5.40 6.99
CA ARG A 146 9.13 -6.56 6.96
C ARG A 146 8.63 -6.84 5.55
N VAL A 147 8.54 -8.13 5.21
CA VAL A 147 8.03 -8.57 3.91
C VAL A 147 6.78 -9.41 4.11
N PHE A 148 5.76 -9.10 3.34
CA PHE A 148 4.54 -9.89 3.22
C PHE A 148 4.36 -10.36 1.77
N MET A 149 4.32 -11.68 1.57
CA MET A 149 4.09 -12.30 0.27
C MET A 149 2.63 -12.69 0.11
N LYS A 150 2.03 -12.31 -1.01
CA LYS A 150 0.63 -12.66 -1.33
C LYS A 150 0.53 -14.08 -1.87
N ASP A 151 -0.63 -14.70 -1.70
CA ASP A 151 -0.91 -16.07 -2.14
C ASP A 151 -0.66 -16.32 -3.63
N SER A 152 -0.68 -15.26 -4.44
CA SER A 152 -0.32 -15.31 -5.86
C SER A 152 1.12 -15.80 -6.13
N LEU A 153 1.99 -15.82 -5.12
CA LEU A 153 3.37 -16.32 -5.20
C LEU A 153 3.49 -17.81 -4.83
N VAL A 154 2.49 -18.40 -4.17
CA VAL A 154 2.54 -19.83 -3.77
C VAL A 154 2.85 -20.77 -4.94
N PRO A 155 2.24 -20.62 -6.14
CA PRO A 155 2.56 -21.48 -7.28
C PRO A 155 4.00 -21.31 -7.81
N ILE A 156 4.70 -20.27 -7.40
CA ILE A 156 6.05 -19.92 -7.89
C ILE A 156 7.12 -20.40 -6.91
N ILE A 157 6.94 -20.14 -5.61
CA ILE A 157 7.98 -20.38 -4.61
C ILE A 157 7.63 -21.48 -3.58
N GLY A 158 6.39 -22.00 -3.59
CA GLY A 158 5.90 -22.95 -2.57
C GLY A 158 5.45 -22.28 -1.26
N GLU A 159 4.47 -22.88 -0.59
CA GLU A 159 3.89 -22.35 0.65
C GLU A 159 4.91 -22.28 1.80
N GLU A 160 5.83 -23.23 1.86
CA GLU A 160 6.85 -23.35 2.92
C GLU A 160 7.87 -22.19 2.94
N ARG A 161 8.01 -21.47 1.81
CA ARG A 161 8.93 -20.34 1.66
C ARG A 161 8.25 -18.97 1.76
N MET A 162 6.94 -18.96 1.98
CA MET A 162 6.18 -17.72 2.06
C MET A 162 6.49 -16.93 3.32
N LEU A 163 6.78 -15.64 3.17
CA LEU A 163 6.92 -14.70 4.27
C LEU A 163 5.60 -13.99 4.53
N ARG A 164 5.07 -14.08 5.75
CA ARG A 164 3.79 -13.49 6.17
C ARG A 164 3.99 -12.48 7.32
N ARG A 165 5.06 -11.69 7.27
CA ARG A 165 5.44 -10.77 8.35
C ARG A 165 4.79 -9.42 8.15
N MET A 166 3.80 -9.11 8.98
CA MET A 166 3.20 -7.78 9.04
C MET A 166 3.78 -6.96 10.20
N PRO A 167 3.83 -5.63 10.12
CA PRO A 167 4.06 -4.77 11.27
C PRO A 167 2.96 -4.96 12.32
N LYS A 168 3.32 -4.94 13.62
CA LYS A 168 2.35 -5.07 14.71
C LYS A 168 1.27 -3.98 14.64
N GLU A 169 1.66 -2.82 14.20
CA GLU A 169 0.80 -1.64 14.02
C GLU A 169 -0.31 -1.87 12.97
N LEU A 170 -0.11 -2.84 12.06
CA LEU A 170 -1.09 -3.28 11.06
C LEU A 170 -1.86 -4.55 11.45
N GLU A 171 -1.51 -5.19 12.54
CA GLU A 171 -2.29 -6.30 13.06
C GLU A 171 -3.60 -5.75 13.65
N ALA A 172 -4.74 -6.29 13.22
CA ALA A 172 -6.10 -5.86 13.60
C ALA A 172 -6.68 -6.75 14.69
#